data_d63926ce8bb7ee5430b1879c0848cbcb
#
_entry.id   d63926ce8bb7ee5430b1879c0848cbcb
#
_cell.length_a   1.000
_cell.length_b   1.000
_cell.length_c   1.000
_cell.angle_alpha   90.00
_cell.angle_beta   90.00
_cell.angle_gamma   90.00
#
_symmetry.space_group_name_H-M   'P 1'
#
loop_
_entity.id
_entity.type
_entity.pdbx_description
1 polymer ?
#
loop_
_entity_poly.entity_id
_entity_poly.type
_entity_poly.pdbx_seq_one_letter_code
_entity_poly.pdbx_strand_id
1 'polypeptide(L)' 'MRKTLLATKNGVEFVAIRTPQGKTLRYEIYWDGQFISSSKNGAYLREIFEDLTQD' A
#
# COMPACT_ATOMS: atom_id res chain seq x y z
N MET A 1 -3.94 -11.86 9.80
CA MET A 1 -4.01 -11.02 8.59
C MET A 1 -2.68 -11.09 7.86
N ARG A 2 -2.74 -11.01 6.55
CA ARG A 2 -1.55 -11.05 5.70
C ARG A 2 -1.29 -9.68 5.10
N LYS A 3 -0.01 -9.31 5.05
CA LYS A 3 0.44 -8.11 4.35
C LYS A 3 1.11 -8.54 3.05
N THR A 4 0.55 -8.13 1.91
CA THR A 4 1.07 -8.47 0.59
C THR A 4 1.64 -7.23 -0.06
N LEU A 5 2.94 -7.26 -0.40
CA LEU A 5 3.58 -6.15 -1.10
C LEU A 5 3.10 -6.15 -2.56
N LEU A 6 2.47 -5.06 -2.98
CA LEU A 6 1.98 -4.91 -4.34
C LEU A 6 2.96 -4.15 -5.23
N ALA A 7 3.66 -3.16 -4.67
CA ALA A 7 4.63 -2.36 -5.40
C ALA A 7 5.58 -1.69 -4.43
N THR A 8 6.81 -1.44 -4.88
CA THR A 8 7.78 -0.68 -4.09
C THR A 8 8.66 0.12 -5.03
N LYS A 9 8.99 1.35 -4.63
CA LYS A 9 9.87 2.21 -5.40
C LYS A 9 10.36 3.33 -4.48
N ASN A 10 11.67 3.62 -4.52
CA ASN A 10 12.27 4.74 -3.78
C ASN A 10 11.95 4.72 -2.28
N GLY A 11 11.91 3.52 -1.69
CA GLY A 11 11.63 3.39 -0.25
C GLY A 11 10.15 3.45 0.11
N VAL A 12 9.26 3.63 -0.87
CA VAL A 12 7.81 3.65 -0.65
C VAL A 12 7.27 2.27 -0.95
N GLU A 13 6.40 1.77 -0.07
CA GLU A 13 5.77 0.46 -0.23
C GLU A 13 4.26 0.60 -0.28
N PHE A 14 3.65 -0.05 -1.27
CA PHE A 14 2.20 -0.13 -1.43
C PHE A 14 1.79 -1.56 -1.13
N VAL A 15 0.99 -1.77 -0.08
CA VAL A 15 0.66 -3.12 0.39
C VAL A 15 -0.84 -3.31 0.48
N ALA A 16 -1.27 -4.56 0.37
CA ALA A 16 -2.64 -4.98 0.61
C ALA A 16 -2.69 -5.78 1.91
N ILE A 17 -3.64 -5.47 2.77
CA ILE A 17 -3.89 -6.23 3.99
C ILE A 17 -5.03 -7.18 3.70
N ARG A 18 -4.77 -8.49 3.80
CA ARG A 18 -5.72 -9.54 3.42
C ARG A 18 -6.00 -10.50 4.54
N THR A 19 -7.21 -11.10 4.50
CA THR A 19 -7.55 -12.20 5.38
C THR A 19 -6.83 -13.46 4.93
N PRO A 20 -6.75 -14.50 5.80
CA PRO A 20 -6.18 -15.78 5.38
C PRO A 20 -6.90 -16.40 4.17
N GLN A 21 -8.16 -16.01 3.93
CA GLN A 21 -8.93 -16.50 2.79
C GLN A 21 -8.64 -15.72 1.50
N GLY A 22 -7.80 -14.69 1.58
CA GLY A 22 -7.42 -13.91 0.41
C GLY A 22 -8.27 -12.68 0.14
N LYS A 23 -9.20 -12.35 1.03
CA LYS A 23 -10.02 -11.15 0.87
C LYS A 23 -9.24 -9.92 1.30
N THR A 24 -9.23 -8.89 0.46
CA THR A 24 -8.56 -7.62 0.78
C THR A 24 -9.41 -6.80 1.74
N LEU A 25 -8.83 -6.46 2.90
CA LEU A 25 -9.49 -5.64 3.91
C LEU A 25 -9.27 -4.16 3.65
N ARG A 26 -8.06 -3.81 3.26
CA ARG A 26 -7.66 -2.43 2.97
C ARG A 26 -6.30 -2.43 2.31
N TYR A 27 -5.87 -1.26 1.85
CA TYR A 27 -4.52 -1.03 1.34
C TYR A 27 -3.81 -0.05 2.26
N GLU A 28 -2.48 -0.10 2.29
CA GLU A 28 -1.66 0.80 3.11
C GLU A 28 -0.43 1.23 2.34
N ILE A 29 0.07 2.42 2.67
CA ILE A 29 1.32 2.92 2.11
C ILE A 29 2.29 3.21 3.26
N TYR A 30 3.54 2.76 3.09
CA TYR A 30 4.63 3.02 4.02
C TYR A 30 5.78 3.69 3.28
N TRP A 31 6.50 4.56 3.95
CA TRP A 31 7.70 5.21 3.43
C TRP A 31 8.79 5.04 4.47
N ASP A 32 9.90 4.38 4.08
CA ASP A 32 11.01 4.06 4.99
C ASP A 32 10.52 3.37 6.27
N GLY A 33 9.54 2.50 6.14
CA GLY A 33 8.98 1.76 7.26
C GLY A 33 7.94 2.52 8.06
N GLN A 34 7.69 3.80 7.73
CA GLN A 34 6.70 4.60 8.44
C GLN A 34 5.35 4.58 7.74
N PHE A 35 4.30 4.42 8.51
CA PHE A 35 2.93 4.43 7.98
C PHE A 35 2.60 5.83 7.42
N ILE A 36 2.07 5.88 6.20
CA ILE A 36 1.70 7.13 5.55
C ILE A 36 0.18 7.25 5.44
N SER A 37 -0.49 6.23 4.87
CA SER A 37 -1.92 6.32 4.62
C SER A 37 -2.52 4.94 4.43
N SER A 38 -3.83 4.84 4.63
CA SER A 38 -4.58 3.62 4.34
C SER A 38 -5.95 3.97 3.77
N SER A 39 -6.51 3.03 2.99
CA SER A 39 -7.85 3.17 2.43
C SER A 39 -8.33 1.82 1.92
N LYS A 40 -9.64 1.65 1.84
CA LYS A 40 -10.22 0.50 1.17
C LYS A 40 -10.23 0.69 -0.34
N ASN A 41 -10.00 1.92 -0.82
CA ASN A 41 -9.95 2.24 -2.24
C ASN A 41 -8.50 2.14 -2.73
N GLY A 42 -8.17 1.01 -3.39
CA GLY A 42 -6.81 0.77 -3.87
C GLY A 42 -6.38 1.76 -4.95
N ALA A 43 -7.30 2.18 -5.81
CA ALA A 43 -6.97 3.14 -6.86
C ALA A 43 -6.55 4.49 -6.28
N TYR A 44 -7.20 4.93 -5.22
CA TYR A 44 -6.84 6.17 -4.53
C TYR A 44 -5.43 6.09 -3.94
N LEU A 45 -5.13 4.99 -3.25
CA LEU A 45 -3.79 4.82 -2.67
C LEU A 45 -2.72 4.64 -3.74
N ARG A 46 -3.08 4.04 -4.87
CA ARG A 46 -2.14 3.90 -5.98
C ARG A 46 -1.72 5.27 -6.50
N GLU A 47 -2.66 6.21 -6.58
CA GLU A 47 -2.32 7.58 -6.97
C GLU A 47 -1.35 8.21 -5.98
N ILE A 48 -1.57 8.01 -4.68
CA ILE A 48 -0.66 8.51 -3.65
C ILE A 48 0.73 7.89 -3.82
N PHE A 49 0.77 6.57 -4.05
CA PHE A 49 2.04 5.87 -4.28
C PHE A 49 2.78 6.47 -5.48
N GLU A 50 2.06 6.70 -6.58
CA GLU A 50 2.66 7.26 -7.79
C GLU A 50 3.18 8.68 -7.53
N ASP A 51 2.41 9.51 -6.81
CA ASP A 51 2.85 10.86 -6.47
C ASP A 51 4.11 10.85 -5.60
N LEU A 52 4.17 9.97 -4.61
CA LEU A 52 5.32 9.88 -3.71
C LEU A 52 6.57 9.32 -4.39
N THR A 53 6.40 8.62 -5.49
CA THR A 53 7.51 7.96 -6.19
C THR A 53 7.88 8.63 -7.50
N GLN A 54 7.29 9.78 -7.80
CA GLN A 54 7.66 10.56 -8.99
C GLN A 54 9.09 11.08 -8.86
N ASP A 55 9.81 10.99 -9.93
CA ASP A 55 11.17 11.52 -10.03
C ASP A 55 11.17 12.97 -10.48
#